data_03e2f3573e1d90a0622b0d14fd7d517c
#
_entry.id   03e2f3573e1d90a0622b0d14fd7d517c
#
_cell.length_a   1.000
_cell.length_b   1.000
_cell.length_c   1.000
_cell.angle_alpha   90.00
_cell.angle_beta   90.00
_cell.angle_gamma   90.00
#
_symmetry.space_group_name_H-M   'P 1'
#
loop_
_entity.id
_entity.type
_entity.pdbx_description
1 polymer ?
#
loop_
_entity_poly.entity_id
_entity_poly.type
_entity_poly.pdbx_seq_one_letter_code
_entity_poly.pdbx_strand_id
1 'polypeptide(L)'
;MSDVSIPLRDRIYQDNIHVFNVASKKAKQTGLIFTAIILYFLFAFFSLGVDRIAERWNPERANFLALDIYAHKDHFKMPWKKTENKLQITLEGNLRQEYKVTPEWAEKSDDNKWTVTLKNGGKVDAYYFPDNPLAGYAVMYDFPGVEEIFTFRINEDKRPYVEGYEDRVEELPEFIRQTKNKLEVRPSLFSRIQFTKSKIEIHRFSRGWKYFWFDNKGPLDGYSLFGALSKIFSGDRIVEEMSNAKLIWVEFTENELWQHGKAWYALLETIIMAFMGTLIAMLVGFPLA
;
A
#
# COMPACT_ATOMS: atom_id res chain seq x y z
N MET A 1 52.11 42.73 -55.46
CA MET A 1 51.62 41.61 -54.66
C MET A 1 50.77 42.24 -53.55
N SER A 2 49.47 42.13 -53.66
CA SER A 2 48.57 42.71 -52.68
C SER A 2 48.50 41.80 -51.46
N ASP A 3 48.98 42.30 -50.35
CA ASP A 3 48.89 41.63 -49.05
C ASP A 3 47.39 41.52 -48.68
N VAL A 4 46.85 40.30 -48.87
CA VAL A 4 45.47 40.04 -48.46
C VAL A 4 45.47 39.93 -46.94
N SER A 5 45.06 41.02 -46.28
CA SER A 5 44.96 41.01 -44.82
C SER A 5 43.88 40.05 -44.38
N ILE A 6 44.25 38.97 -43.71
CA ILE A 6 43.33 38.02 -43.12
C ILE A 6 42.43 38.75 -42.12
N PRO A 7 41.10 38.61 -42.20
CA PRO A 7 40.19 39.25 -41.24
C PRO A 7 40.57 38.93 -39.81
N LEU A 8 40.49 39.90 -38.91
CA LEU A 8 40.84 39.76 -37.50
C LEU A 8 40.23 38.51 -36.85
N ARG A 9 39.00 38.18 -37.20
CA ARG A 9 38.29 37.00 -36.75
C ARG A 9 39.01 35.70 -37.11
N ASP A 10 39.48 35.59 -38.33
CA ASP A 10 40.12 34.39 -38.83
C ASP A 10 41.55 34.23 -38.23
N ARG A 11 42.20 35.35 -37.97
CA ARG A 11 43.49 35.35 -37.25
C ARG A 11 43.32 34.91 -35.82
N ILE A 12 42.32 35.41 -35.06
CA ILE A 12 41.99 34.97 -33.70
C ILE A 12 41.63 33.47 -33.68
N TYR A 13 40.93 32.99 -34.67
CA TYR A 13 40.59 31.57 -34.76
C TYR A 13 41.83 30.71 -35.01
N GLN A 14 42.71 31.09 -35.90
CA GLN A 14 43.96 30.36 -36.20
C GLN A 14 44.91 30.35 -35.03
N ASP A 15 45.07 31.46 -34.34
CA ASP A 15 45.96 31.59 -33.17
C ASP A 15 45.48 30.80 -31.96
N ASN A 16 44.16 30.49 -31.92
CA ASN A 16 43.54 29.77 -30.80
C ASN A 16 42.89 28.46 -31.21
N ILE A 17 43.30 27.88 -32.31
CA ILE A 17 42.69 26.67 -32.88
C ILE A 17 42.70 25.48 -31.90
N HIS A 18 43.67 25.40 -31.03
CA HIS A 18 43.77 24.40 -29.98
C HIS A 18 42.61 24.50 -28.97
N VAL A 19 42.17 25.71 -28.61
CA VAL A 19 41.04 25.96 -27.70
C VAL A 19 39.72 25.50 -28.33
N PHE A 20 39.52 25.84 -29.60
CA PHE A 20 38.32 25.42 -30.36
C PHE A 20 38.29 23.91 -30.55
N ASN A 21 39.42 23.27 -30.81
CA ASN A 21 39.52 21.83 -30.94
C ASN A 21 39.21 21.09 -29.62
N VAL A 22 39.70 21.63 -28.47
CA VAL A 22 39.37 21.08 -27.14
C VAL A 22 37.89 21.24 -26.84
N ALA A 23 37.30 22.41 -27.12
CA ALA A 23 35.87 22.63 -26.92
C ALA A 23 35.01 21.67 -27.80
N SER A 24 35.37 21.49 -29.08
CA SER A 24 34.72 20.55 -29.98
C SER A 24 34.86 19.09 -29.49
N LYS A 25 36.04 18.69 -29.02
CA LYS A 25 36.27 17.35 -28.48
C LYS A 25 35.44 17.11 -27.22
N LYS A 26 35.38 18.08 -26.31
CA LYS A 26 34.55 18.01 -25.09
C LYS A 26 33.07 17.90 -25.46
N ALA A 27 32.59 18.71 -26.38
CA ALA A 27 31.20 18.67 -26.84
C ALA A 27 30.83 17.29 -27.43
N LYS A 28 31.72 16.71 -28.25
CA LYS A 28 31.56 15.33 -28.79
C LYS A 28 31.52 14.29 -27.68
N GLN A 29 32.42 14.36 -26.69
CA GLN A 29 32.43 13.44 -25.57
C GLN A 29 31.17 13.57 -24.72
N THR A 30 30.73 14.78 -24.40
CA THR A 30 29.49 15.03 -23.68
C THR A 30 28.29 14.49 -24.46
N GLY A 31 28.23 14.75 -25.78
CA GLY A 31 27.17 14.23 -26.65
C GLY A 31 27.13 12.69 -26.64
N LEU A 32 28.30 12.03 -26.68
CA LEU A 32 28.39 10.57 -26.64
C LEU A 32 27.91 10.00 -25.31
N ILE A 33 28.26 10.66 -24.19
CA ILE A 33 27.77 10.28 -22.85
C ILE A 33 26.24 10.42 -22.77
N PHE A 34 25.69 11.55 -23.22
CA PHE A 34 24.24 11.74 -23.25
C PHE A 34 23.53 10.69 -24.12
N THR A 35 24.08 10.40 -25.29
CA THR A 35 23.56 9.36 -26.17
C THR A 35 23.58 7.98 -25.50
N ALA A 36 24.68 7.63 -24.82
CA ALA A 36 24.76 6.37 -24.10
C ALA A 36 23.74 6.29 -22.95
N ILE A 37 23.53 7.38 -22.20
CA ILE A 37 22.52 7.47 -21.15
C ILE A 37 21.11 7.28 -21.77
N ILE A 38 20.78 7.96 -22.86
CA ILE A 38 19.48 7.82 -23.53
C ILE A 38 19.26 6.39 -24.00
N LEU A 39 20.27 5.79 -24.64
CA LEU A 39 20.20 4.40 -25.09
C LEU A 39 20.01 3.41 -23.94
N TYR A 40 20.69 3.66 -22.81
CA TYR A 40 20.49 2.85 -21.60
C TYR A 40 19.05 2.97 -21.07
N PHE A 41 18.49 4.18 -20.98
CA PHE A 41 17.11 4.36 -20.55
C PHE A 41 16.10 3.73 -21.52
N LEU A 42 16.32 3.84 -22.83
CA LEU A 42 15.49 3.17 -23.82
C LEU A 42 15.58 1.65 -23.69
N PHE A 43 16.79 1.12 -23.53
CA PHE A 43 16.99 -0.31 -23.29
C PHE A 43 16.26 -0.77 -22.01
N ALA A 44 16.44 -0.04 -20.90
CA ALA A 44 15.77 -0.33 -19.65
C ALA A 44 14.24 -0.25 -19.80
N PHE A 45 13.72 0.77 -20.49
CA PHE A 45 12.29 0.96 -20.77
C PHE A 45 11.68 -0.27 -21.47
N PHE A 46 12.29 -0.74 -22.54
CA PHE A 46 11.79 -1.91 -23.26
C PHE A 46 12.10 -3.22 -22.54
N SER A 47 13.27 -3.35 -21.92
CA SER A 47 13.67 -4.56 -21.17
C SER A 47 12.77 -4.81 -19.95
N LEU A 48 12.35 -3.75 -19.27
CA LEU A 48 11.42 -3.83 -18.13
C LEU A 48 9.94 -3.91 -18.57
N GLY A 49 9.66 -3.83 -19.87
CA GLY A 49 8.31 -3.90 -20.42
C GLY A 49 7.43 -2.71 -20.02
N VAL A 50 8.04 -1.54 -19.83
CA VAL A 50 7.32 -0.28 -19.50
C VAL A 50 6.38 0.13 -20.62
N ASP A 51 6.74 -0.17 -21.89
CA ASP A 51 5.91 -0.02 -23.08
C ASP A 51 4.58 -0.77 -23.00
N ARG A 52 4.54 -1.87 -22.23
CA ARG A 52 3.35 -2.73 -22.07
C ARG A 52 2.53 -2.40 -20.83
N ILE A 53 2.90 -1.37 -20.08
CA ILE A 53 2.14 -0.95 -18.87
C ILE A 53 0.71 -0.58 -19.26
N ALA A 54 0.51 0.12 -20.37
CA ALA A 54 -0.83 0.51 -20.84
C ALA A 54 -1.72 -0.71 -21.15
N GLU A 55 -1.16 -1.76 -21.75
CA GLU A 55 -1.87 -3.01 -22.06
C GLU A 55 -2.21 -3.82 -20.79
N ARG A 56 -1.35 -3.71 -19.78
CA ARG A 56 -1.50 -4.41 -18.49
C ARG A 56 -2.21 -3.58 -17.43
N TRP A 57 -2.54 -2.33 -17.77
CA TRP A 57 -3.21 -1.44 -16.84
C TRP A 57 -4.57 -1.97 -16.47
N ASN A 58 -4.73 -2.28 -15.20
CA ASN A 58 -6.00 -2.66 -14.62
C ASN A 58 -6.45 -1.52 -13.68
N PRO A 59 -7.42 -0.69 -14.11
CA PRO A 59 -7.84 0.47 -13.34
C PRO A 59 -8.42 0.09 -11.97
N GLU A 60 -9.07 -1.06 -11.88
CA GLU A 60 -9.60 -1.57 -10.62
C GLU A 60 -8.49 -1.90 -9.62
N ARG A 61 -7.46 -2.62 -10.06
CA ARG A 61 -6.28 -2.92 -9.21
C ARG A 61 -5.51 -1.67 -8.84
N ALA A 62 -5.37 -0.72 -9.76
CA ALA A 62 -4.72 0.56 -9.50
C ALA A 62 -5.49 1.38 -8.46
N ASN A 63 -6.82 1.38 -8.56
CA ASN A 63 -7.69 2.03 -7.58
C ASN A 63 -7.58 1.36 -6.20
N PHE A 64 -7.56 0.02 -6.14
CA PHE A 64 -7.30 -0.69 -4.89
C PHE A 64 -5.97 -0.29 -4.26
N LEU A 65 -4.90 -0.24 -5.06
CA LEU A 65 -3.58 0.14 -4.57
C LEU A 65 -3.56 1.58 -4.05
N ALA A 66 -4.14 2.51 -4.81
CA ALA A 66 -4.21 3.91 -4.42
C ALA A 66 -5.02 4.11 -3.12
N LEU A 67 -6.13 3.39 -2.96
CA LEU A 67 -6.94 3.46 -1.76
C LEU A 67 -6.29 2.75 -0.56
N ASP A 68 -5.44 1.75 -0.78
CA ASP A 68 -4.73 1.05 0.30
C ASP A 68 -3.63 1.90 0.93
N ILE A 69 -3.12 2.93 0.24
CA ILE A 69 -2.15 3.88 0.78
C ILE A 69 -2.74 4.63 2.00
N TYR A 70 -4.03 4.94 1.93
CA TYR A 70 -4.77 5.62 2.99
C TYR A 70 -5.91 4.73 3.50
N ALA A 71 -5.57 3.59 4.08
CA ALA A 71 -6.53 2.66 4.63
C ALA A 71 -6.22 2.36 6.10
N HIS A 72 -7.14 2.73 6.98
CA HIS A 72 -7.17 2.16 8.33
C HIS A 72 -7.77 0.76 8.25
N LYS A 73 -7.16 -0.20 8.93
CA LYS A 73 -7.54 -1.59 8.86
C LYS A 73 -7.82 -2.13 10.25
N ASP A 74 -9.07 -2.49 10.49
CA ASP A 74 -9.47 -3.33 11.60
C ASP A 74 -9.32 -4.79 11.21
N HIS A 75 -8.91 -5.62 12.14
CA HIS A 75 -8.52 -6.98 11.84
C HIS A 75 -9.06 -7.94 12.91
N PHE A 76 -9.86 -8.89 12.46
CA PHE A 76 -10.25 -10.06 13.25
C PHE A 76 -9.45 -11.26 12.77
N LYS A 77 -8.81 -11.97 13.70
CA LYS A 77 -8.04 -13.17 13.39
C LYS A 77 -8.38 -14.28 14.37
N MET A 78 -8.82 -15.39 13.85
CA MET A 78 -9.12 -16.58 14.62
C MET A 78 -8.30 -17.76 14.09
N PRO A 79 -7.29 -18.24 14.83
CA PRO A 79 -6.54 -19.43 14.46
C PRO A 79 -7.34 -20.70 14.74
N TRP A 80 -7.26 -21.70 13.85
CA TRP A 80 -7.89 -22.99 14.06
C TRP A 80 -7.14 -23.89 15.04
N LYS A 81 -5.83 -23.68 15.19
CA LYS A 81 -5.02 -24.45 16.15
C LYS A 81 -4.94 -23.71 17.48
N LYS A 82 -5.11 -24.45 18.57
CA LYS A 82 -4.75 -23.96 19.90
C LYS A 82 -3.23 -23.70 19.95
N THR A 83 -2.82 -22.53 20.31
CA THR A 83 -1.50 -22.24 20.82
C THR A 83 -1.61 -22.27 22.35
N GLU A 84 -0.85 -23.13 23.02
CA GLU A 84 -0.79 -23.25 24.49
C GLU A 84 -2.15 -23.50 25.18
N ASN A 85 -2.95 -24.42 24.65
CA ASN A 85 -4.26 -24.79 25.21
C ASN A 85 -5.32 -23.68 25.31
N LYS A 86 -5.11 -22.52 24.67
CA LYS A 86 -6.10 -21.44 24.64
C LYS A 86 -6.36 -20.99 23.20
N LEU A 87 -7.64 -20.78 22.89
CA LEU A 87 -8.03 -20.10 21.68
C LEU A 87 -7.66 -18.61 21.83
N GLN A 88 -6.79 -18.14 20.97
CA GLN A 88 -6.44 -16.72 20.88
C GLN A 88 -7.15 -16.10 19.68
N ILE A 89 -8.10 -15.25 19.94
CA ILE A 89 -8.73 -14.39 18.94
C ILE A 89 -8.12 -13.02 19.12
N THR A 90 -7.52 -12.51 18.05
CA THR A 90 -6.88 -11.19 18.06
C THR A 90 -7.73 -10.22 17.28
N LEU A 91 -8.08 -9.13 17.93
CA LEU A 91 -8.73 -7.96 17.33
C LEU A 91 -7.71 -6.84 17.35
N GLU A 92 -7.35 -6.33 16.18
CA GLU A 92 -6.32 -5.31 16.06
C GLU A 92 -6.65 -4.29 14.97
N GLY A 93 -6.26 -3.06 15.21
CA GLY A 93 -6.32 -1.99 14.23
C GLY A 93 -5.06 -1.88 13.37
N ASN A 94 -4.92 -0.77 12.68
CA ASN A 94 -3.82 -0.52 11.73
C ASN A 94 -2.43 -0.57 12.39
N LEU A 95 -2.31 -0.14 13.64
CA LEU A 95 -1.06 -0.12 14.42
C LEU A 95 -0.74 -1.47 15.09
N ARG A 96 -1.49 -2.51 14.80
CA ARG A 96 -1.39 -3.83 15.43
C ARG A 96 -1.56 -3.79 16.95
N GLN A 97 -2.30 -2.81 17.43
CA GLN A 97 -2.68 -2.72 18.84
C GLN A 97 -3.92 -3.57 19.05
N GLU A 98 -3.92 -4.36 20.13
CA GLU A 98 -5.11 -5.10 20.50
C GLU A 98 -6.19 -4.16 21.03
N TYR A 99 -7.43 -4.44 20.66
CA TYR A 99 -8.57 -3.74 21.26
C TYR A 99 -8.69 -4.13 22.73
N LYS A 100 -8.75 -3.14 23.60
CA LYS A 100 -8.95 -3.37 25.04
C LYS A 100 -10.35 -3.90 25.37
N VAL A 101 -11.31 -3.57 24.53
CA VAL A 101 -12.71 -4.01 24.63
C VAL A 101 -13.10 -4.57 23.28
N THR A 102 -13.87 -5.65 23.28
CA THR A 102 -14.42 -6.24 22.04
C THR A 102 -15.24 -5.18 21.29
N PRO A 103 -14.87 -4.84 20.05
CA PRO A 103 -15.60 -3.82 19.30
C PRO A 103 -16.98 -4.36 18.86
N GLU A 104 -17.95 -3.45 18.71
CA GLU A 104 -19.33 -3.77 18.33
C GLU A 104 -19.47 -4.58 17.02
N TRP A 105 -18.47 -4.52 16.15
CA TRP A 105 -18.49 -5.25 14.88
C TRP A 105 -18.02 -6.72 15.00
N ALA A 106 -17.54 -7.15 16.18
CA ALA A 106 -17.13 -8.54 16.43
C ALA A 106 -17.80 -9.03 17.71
N GLU A 107 -18.72 -9.95 17.58
CA GLU A 107 -19.52 -10.49 18.68
C GLU A 107 -19.25 -11.97 18.85
N LYS A 108 -19.01 -12.39 20.11
CA LYS A 108 -19.00 -13.80 20.46
C LYS A 108 -20.45 -14.25 20.65
N SER A 109 -21.01 -14.88 19.64
CA SER A 109 -22.43 -15.28 19.63
C SER A 109 -22.67 -16.60 20.36
N ASP A 110 -21.66 -17.47 20.47
CA ASP A 110 -21.71 -18.76 21.14
C ASP A 110 -20.30 -19.17 21.56
N ASP A 111 -20.14 -20.25 22.35
CA ASP A 111 -18.81 -20.70 22.81
C ASP A 111 -17.83 -20.99 21.67
N ASN A 112 -18.35 -21.47 20.55
CA ASN A 112 -17.58 -21.84 19.37
C ASN A 112 -17.82 -20.93 18.16
N LYS A 113 -18.55 -19.81 18.32
CA LYS A 113 -18.99 -18.98 17.22
C LYS A 113 -18.67 -17.50 17.47
N TRP A 114 -18.08 -16.87 16.46
CA TRP A 114 -17.94 -15.43 16.38
C TRP A 114 -18.65 -14.90 15.15
N THR A 115 -19.43 -13.86 15.32
CA THR A 115 -20.07 -13.11 14.24
C THR A 115 -19.32 -11.81 14.02
N VAL A 116 -18.80 -11.60 12.81
CA VAL A 116 -18.08 -10.40 12.41
C VAL A 116 -18.90 -9.66 11.37
N THR A 117 -19.31 -8.44 11.69
CA THR A 117 -20.01 -7.55 10.77
C THR A 117 -19.01 -6.85 9.86
N LEU A 118 -19.15 -7.01 8.55
CA LEU A 118 -18.32 -6.36 7.55
C LEU A 118 -18.63 -4.86 7.47
N LYS A 119 -17.69 -4.06 6.93
CA LYS A 119 -17.82 -2.59 6.91
C LYS A 119 -19.04 -2.12 6.10
N ASN A 120 -19.49 -2.88 5.15
CA ASN A 120 -20.62 -2.58 4.24
C ASN A 120 -21.88 -3.40 4.51
N GLY A 121 -22.02 -3.96 5.69
CA GLY A 121 -23.26 -4.59 6.18
C GLY A 121 -23.34 -6.10 6.08
N GLY A 122 -22.47 -6.77 5.32
CA GLY A 122 -22.41 -8.22 5.31
C GLY A 122 -21.88 -8.80 6.62
N LYS A 123 -22.16 -10.08 6.88
CA LYS A 123 -21.75 -10.78 8.09
C LYS A 123 -20.95 -12.04 7.77
N VAL A 124 -20.04 -12.38 8.68
CA VAL A 124 -19.28 -13.62 8.62
C VAL A 124 -19.35 -14.30 9.97
N ASP A 125 -19.93 -15.48 10.01
CA ASP A 125 -19.89 -16.35 11.17
C ASP A 125 -18.68 -17.26 11.06
N ALA A 126 -17.79 -17.21 12.04
CA ALA A 126 -16.62 -18.06 12.11
C ALA A 126 -16.79 -19.07 13.25
N TYR A 127 -16.71 -20.35 12.91
CA TYR A 127 -16.90 -21.45 13.84
C TYR A 127 -15.57 -22.17 14.12
N TYR A 128 -15.31 -22.40 15.37
CA TYR A 128 -14.10 -23.06 15.85
C TYR A 128 -14.44 -24.26 16.73
N PHE A 129 -13.75 -25.37 16.52
CA PHE A 129 -13.91 -26.59 17.28
C PHE A 129 -12.56 -26.94 17.94
N PRO A 130 -12.44 -26.77 19.28
CA PRO A 130 -11.19 -26.99 20.00
C PRO A 130 -10.59 -28.38 19.82
N ASP A 131 -11.44 -29.39 19.76
CA ASP A 131 -11.04 -30.80 19.68
C ASP A 131 -10.77 -31.28 18.25
N ASN A 132 -11.30 -30.56 17.25
CA ASN A 132 -11.08 -30.83 15.83
C ASN A 132 -10.84 -29.53 15.05
N PRO A 133 -9.64 -28.96 15.10
CA PRO A 133 -9.33 -27.69 14.44
C PRO A 133 -9.56 -27.66 12.92
N LEU A 134 -9.57 -28.82 12.27
CA LEU A 134 -9.85 -28.93 10.82
C LEU A 134 -11.35 -28.87 10.50
N ALA A 135 -12.22 -29.05 11.51
CA ALA A 135 -13.66 -28.86 11.35
C ALA A 135 -14.08 -27.39 11.37
N GLY A 136 -13.15 -26.46 11.63
CA GLY A 136 -13.42 -25.04 11.59
C GLY A 136 -13.92 -24.60 10.22
N TYR A 137 -14.98 -23.79 10.20
CA TYR A 137 -15.58 -23.28 8.99
C TYR A 137 -16.06 -21.84 9.19
N ALA A 138 -16.40 -21.17 8.10
CA ALA A 138 -17.02 -19.86 8.15
C ALA A 138 -18.16 -19.74 7.16
N VAL A 139 -19.17 -18.96 7.52
CA VAL A 139 -20.37 -18.71 6.70
C VAL A 139 -20.43 -17.21 6.44
N MET A 140 -20.48 -16.81 5.18
CA MET A 140 -20.69 -15.42 4.75
C MET A 140 -22.12 -15.26 4.24
N TYR A 141 -22.83 -14.26 4.77
CA TYR A 141 -24.24 -14.00 4.45
C TYR A 141 -24.59 -12.51 4.60
N ASP A 142 -25.82 -12.15 4.23
CA ASP A 142 -26.38 -10.78 4.31
C ASP A 142 -25.50 -9.72 3.61
N PHE A 143 -24.78 -10.12 2.57
CA PHE A 143 -23.92 -9.20 1.86
C PHE A 143 -24.72 -8.43 0.81
N PRO A 144 -24.69 -7.07 0.79
CA PRO A 144 -25.47 -6.29 -0.17
C PRO A 144 -25.17 -6.64 -1.62
N GLY A 145 -26.22 -7.00 -2.37
CA GLY A 145 -26.11 -7.42 -3.77
C GLY A 145 -25.68 -8.87 -3.98
N VAL A 146 -25.59 -9.68 -2.92
CA VAL A 146 -25.29 -11.10 -2.98
C VAL A 146 -26.34 -11.85 -2.17
N GLU A 147 -27.21 -12.57 -2.85
CA GLU A 147 -28.30 -13.36 -2.20
C GLU A 147 -27.79 -14.70 -1.68
N GLU A 148 -26.71 -15.20 -2.25
CA GLU A 148 -26.15 -16.52 -1.94
C GLU A 148 -25.37 -16.50 -0.63
N ILE A 149 -25.50 -17.57 0.14
CA ILE A 149 -24.74 -17.82 1.37
C ILE A 149 -23.56 -18.71 1.02
N PHE A 150 -22.34 -18.26 1.34
CA PHE A 150 -21.13 -19.02 1.07
C PHE A 150 -20.57 -19.63 2.34
N THR A 151 -20.36 -20.95 2.33
CA THR A 151 -19.71 -21.69 3.41
C THR A 151 -18.28 -22.06 3.01
N PHE A 152 -17.32 -21.67 3.82
CA PHE A 152 -15.89 -21.95 3.62
C PHE A 152 -15.45 -23.07 4.54
N ARG A 153 -14.87 -24.13 3.98
CA ARG A 153 -14.43 -25.33 4.73
C ARG A 153 -13.00 -25.73 4.38
N ILE A 154 -12.49 -26.67 5.14
CA ILE A 154 -11.17 -27.30 4.92
C ILE A 154 -11.42 -28.76 4.60
N ASN A 155 -10.91 -29.24 3.47
CA ASN A 155 -11.02 -30.65 3.09
C ASN A 155 -9.95 -31.54 3.78
N GLU A 156 -10.01 -32.86 3.54
CA GLU A 156 -9.06 -33.85 4.09
C GLU A 156 -7.61 -33.56 3.70
N ASP A 157 -7.37 -33.02 2.52
CA ASP A 157 -6.06 -32.57 2.03
C ASP A 157 -5.58 -31.26 2.68
N LYS A 158 -6.31 -30.75 3.66
CA LYS A 158 -6.05 -29.45 4.34
C LYS A 158 -6.08 -28.24 3.38
N ARG A 159 -6.90 -28.31 2.33
CA ARG A 159 -7.11 -27.22 1.39
C ARG A 159 -8.44 -26.52 1.70
N PRO A 160 -8.45 -25.18 1.66
CA PRO A 160 -9.68 -24.43 1.81
C PRO A 160 -10.51 -24.51 0.51
N TYR A 161 -11.82 -24.65 0.64
CA TYR A 161 -12.76 -24.70 -0.46
C TYR A 161 -14.09 -24.03 -0.09
N VAL A 162 -14.90 -23.73 -1.09
CA VAL A 162 -16.28 -23.26 -0.92
C VAL A 162 -17.21 -24.46 -1.09
N GLU A 163 -18.06 -24.70 -0.10
CA GLU A 163 -19.02 -25.80 -0.11
C GLU A 163 -19.98 -25.67 -1.28
N GLY A 164 -20.17 -26.76 -2.05
CA GLY A 164 -20.98 -26.79 -3.26
C GLY A 164 -20.25 -26.35 -4.55
N TYR A 165 -18.97 -25.92 -4.43
CA TYR A 165 -18.14 -25.52 -5.57
C TYR A 165 -16.83 -26.34 -5.69
N GLU A 166 -16.79 -27.52 -5.09
CA GLU A 166 -15.58 -28.36 -5.04
C GLU A 166 -15.02 -28.67 -6.43
N ASP A 167 -15.91 -29.01 -7.38
CA ASP A 167 -15.56 -29.36 -8.75
C ASP A 167 -15.91 -28.25 -9.77
N ARG A 168 -16.38 -27.09 -9.30
CA ARG A 168 -16.85 -25.97 -10.13
C ARG A 168 -16.23 -24.63 -9.69
N VAL A 169 -14.94 -24.64 -9.43
CA VAL A 169 -14.23 -23.44 -8.93
C VAL A 169 -14.31 -22.26 -9.90
N GLU A 170 -14.44 -22.53 -11.20
CA GLU A 170 -14.60 -21.52 -12.25
C GLU A 170 -15.97 -20.81 -12.23
N GLU A 171 -16.96 -21.39 -11.57
CA GLU A 171 -18.29 -20.79 -11.42
C GLU A 171 -18.37 -19.88 -10.17
N LEU A 172 -17.32 -19.83 -9.35
CA LEU A 172 -17.27 -18.92 -8.21
C LEU A 172 -17.38 -17.46 -8.66
N PRO A 173 -18.13 -16.62 -7.92
CA PRO A 173 -18.17 -15.19 -8.18
C PRO A 173 -16.77 -14.56 -8.21
N GLU A 174 -16.56 -13.55 -9.05
CA GLU A 174 -15.25 -12.88 -9.22
C GLU A 174 -14.62 -12.37 -7.92
N PHE A 175 -15.45 -12.05 -6.93
CA PHE A 175 -14.98 -11.58 -5.62
C PHE A 175 -14.47 -12.73 -4.73
N ILE A 176 -14.62 -14.00 -5.12
CA ILE A 176 -14.09 -15.19 -4.42
C ILE A 176 -12.96 -15.79 -5.25
N ARG A 177 -11.76 -15.79 -4.71
CA ARG A 177 -10.60 -16.40 -5.34
C ARG A 177 -10.12 -17.59 -4.52
N GLN A 178 -10.25 -18.78 -5.08
CA GLN A 178 -9.70 -20.00 -4.48
C GLN A 178 -8.32 -20.33 -5.05
N THR A 179 -7.40 -20.66 -4.15
CA THR A 179 -6.07 -21.16 -4.48
C THR A 179 -5.81 -22.42 -3.66
N LYS A 180 -4.76 -23.18 -3.97
CA LYS A 180 -4.39 -24.40 -3.24
C LYS A 180 -4.32 -24.22 -1.71
N ASN A 181 -3.93 -23.06 -1.24
CA ASN A 181 -3.63 -22.83 0.19
C ASN A 181 -4.53 -21.78 0.84
N LYS A 182 -5.35 -21.07 0.07
CA LYS A 182 -6.09 -19.91 0.56
C LYS A 182 -7.35 -19.64 -0.27
N LEU A 183 -8.44 -19.36 0.43
CA LEU A 183 -9.59 -18.64 -0.11
C LEU A 183 -9.42 -17.16 0.24
N GLU A 184 -9.58 -16.32 -0.74
CA GLU A 184 -9.58 -14.86 -0.59
C GLU A 184 -10.90 -14.32 -1.14
N VAL A 185 -11.67 -13.69 -0.27
CA VAL A 185 -12.98 -13.12 -0.61
C VAL A 185 -12.89 -11.61 -0.45
N ARG A 186 -13.21 -10.88 -1.50
CA ARG A 186 -13.22 -9.41 -1.53
C ARG A 186 -14.57 -8.91 -1.99
N PRO A 187 -15.59 -9.02 -1.15
CA PRO A 187 -16.95 -8.67 -1.55
C PRO A 187 -17.11 -7.17 -1.79
N SER A 188 -16.19 -6.35 -1.29
CA SER A 188 -16.16 -4.89 -1.51
C SER A 188 -14.77 -4.30 -1.31
N LEU A 189 -14.65 -3.01 -1.60
CA LEU A 189 -13.45 -2.22 -1.29
C LEU A 189 -13.17 -2.13 0.22
N PHE A 190 -14.18 -2.35 1.06
CA PHE A 190 -14.11 -2.13 2.51
C PHE A 190 -13.93 -3.40 3.33
N SER A 191 -13.92 -4.57 2.68
CA SER A 191 -13.84 -5.84 3.40
C SER A 191 -13.03 -6.87 2.61
N ARG A 192 -12.23 -7.65 3.34
CA ARG A 192 -11.50 -8.79 2.81
C ARG A 192 -11.52 -9.94 3.80
N ILE A 193 -11.85 -11.13 3.35
CA ILE A 193 -11.80 -12.34 4.14
C ILE A 193 -10.68 -13.21 3.58
N GLN A 194 -9.82 -13.74 4.45
CA GLN A 194 -8.82 -14.74 4.10
C GLN A 194 -9.07 -15.98 4.94
N PHE A 195 -9.41 -17.06 4.28
CA PHE A 195 -9.64 -18.35 4.92
C PHE A 195 -8.54 -19.33 4.50
N THR A 196 -7.86 -19.93 5.46
CA THR A 196 -6.72 -20.83 5.25
C THR A 196 -6.86 -22.06 6.13
N LYS A 197 -6.05 -23.08 5.89
CA LYS A 197 -5.98 -24.27 6.76
C LYS A 197 -5.63 -24.01 8.23
N SER A 198 -5.09 -22.82 8.53
CA SER A 198 -4.59 -22.48 9.87
C SER A 198 -5.39 -21.43 10.60
N LYS A 199 -6.17 -20.62 9.88
CA LYS A 199 -6.88 -19.47 10.44
C LYS A 199 -7.89 -18.88 9.47
N ILE A 200 -8.84 -18.10 10.01
CA ILE A 200 -9.59 -17.08 9.28
C ILE A 200 -9.09 -15.69 9.70
N GLU A 201 -8.96 -14.81 8.74
CA GLU A 201 -8.69 -13.39 8.95
C GLU A 201 -9.75 -12.57 8.20
N ILE A 202 -10.39 -11.66 8.92
CA ILE A 202 -11.40 -10.75 8.38
C ILE A 202 -10.86 -9.34 8.57
N HIS A 203 -10.73 -8.63 7.47
CA HIS A 203 -10.22 -7.27 7.43
C HIS A 203 -11.37 -6.33 7.09
N ARG A 204 -11.53 -5.28 7.88
CA ARG A 204 -12.45 -4.16 7.66
C ARG A 204 -11.62 -2.92 7.37
N PHE A 205 -11.83 -2.30 6.23
CA PHE A 205 -11.06 -1.13 5.81
C PHE A 205 -11.90 0.13 5.92
N SER A 206 -11.35 1.16 6.52
CA SER A 206 -11.81 2.53 6.39
C SER A 206 -10.83 3.23 5.45
N ARG A 207 -11.28 3.57 4.24
CA ARG A 207 -10.42 4.05 3.17
C ARG A 207 -10.64 5.54 2.94
N GLY A 208 -9.55 6.21 2.58
CA GLY A 208 -9.55 7.61 2.19
C GLY A 208 -9.23 8.57 3.32
N TRP A 209 -8.90 9.77 2.90
CA TRP A 209 -8.45 10.87 3.76
C TRP A 209 -9.44 11.26 4.84
N LYS A 210 -10.74 11.19 4.52
CA LYS A 210 -11.79 11.60 5.44
C LYS A 210 -11.71 10.84 6.77
N TYR A 211 -11.47 9.52 6.72
CA TYR A 211 -11.34 8.73 7.92
C TYR A 211 -10.17 9.22 8.80
N PHE A 212 -9.03 9.46 8.22
CA PHE A 212 -7.84 9.83 8.98
C PHE A 212 -7.93 11.21 9.65
N TRP A 213 -8.65 12.14 9.03
CA TRP A 213 -8.72 13.51 9.51
C TRP A 213 -9.98 13.80 10.29
N PHE A 214 -11.13 13.28 9.86
CA PHE A 214 -12.43 13.80 10.23
C PHE A 214 -13.42 12.76 10.76
N ASP A 215 -13.09 11.46 10.69
CA ASP A 215 -13.98 10.38 11.15
C ASP A 215 -13.25 9.42 12.14
N ASN A 216 -12.21 9.88 12.82
CA ASN A 216 -11.33 9.04 13.64
C ASN A 216 -11.43 9.30 15.16
N LYS A 217 -12.40 10.08 15.59
CA LYS A 217 -12.56 10.56 16.98
C LYS A 217 -11.36 11.37 17.50
N GLY A 218 -10.58 11.93 16.59
CA GLY A 218 -9.48 12.85 16.89
C GLY A 218 -9.96 14.30 17.05
N PRO A 219 -9.03 15.26 17.22
CA PRO A 219 -9.36 16.67 17.42
C PRO A 219 -10.12 17.32 16.25
N LEU A 220 -10.00 16.75 15.05
CA LEU A 220 -10.67 17.25 13.84
C LEU A 220 -11.95 16.45 13.49
N ASP A 221 -12.39 15.55 14.37
CA ASP A 221 -13.57 14.72 14.13
C ASP A 221 -14.82 15.57 13.88
N GLY A 222 -15.58 15.18 12.86
CA GLY A 222 -16.79 15.90 12.45
C GLY A 222 -16.57 17.15 11.60
N TYR A 223 -15.33 17.61 11.40
CA TYR A 223 -15.02 18.71 10.48
C TYR A 223 -14.97 18.23 9.02
N SER A 224 -15.11 19.17 8.09
CA SER A 224 -14.70 19.00 6.69
C SER A 224 -13.34 19.67 6.48
N LEU A 225 -12.66 19.32 5.37
CA LEU A 225 -11.38 19.95 5.00
C LEU A 225 -11.50 21.49 4.98
N PHE A 226 -12.51 22.01 4.29
CA PHE A 226 -12.74 23.46 4.22
C PHE A 226 -13.15 24.05 5.56
N GLY A 227 -13.94 23.32 6.37
CA GLY A 227 -14.30 23.71 7.73
C GLY A 227 -13.08 23.84 8.64
N ALA A 228 -12.19 22.85 8.63
CA ALA A 228 -10.95 22.88 9.40
C ALA A 228 -10.00 24.01 8.94
N LEU A 229 -9.83 24.17 7.62
CA LEU A 229 -8.99 25.24 7.07
C LEU A 229 -9.56 26.65 7.38
N SER A 230 -10.89 26.84 7.33
CA SER A 230 -11.50 28.12 7.66
C SER A 230 -11.27 28.50 9.12
N LYS A 231 -11.16 27.53 10.02
CA LYS A 231 -10.83 27.76 11.42
C LYS A 231 -9.42 28.32 11.66
N ILE A 232 -8.49 28.19 10.71
CA ILE A 232 -7.17 28.81 10.80
C ILE A 232 -7.30 30.35 10.85
N PHE A 233 -8.30 30.88 10.16
CA PHE A 233 -8.55 32.33 10.06
C PHE A 233 -9.59 32.83 11.05
N SER A 234 -10.27 31.94 11.80
CA SER A 234 -11.21 32.31 12.85
C SER A 234 -10.46 32.44 14.18
N GLY A 235 -10.96 33.32 15.04
CA GLY A 235 -10.44 33.46 16.42
C GLY A 235 -10.70 32.25 17.32
N ASP A 236 -11.65 31.37 16.93
CA ASP A 236 -12.08 30.23 17.73
C ASP A 236 -11.08 29.09 17.59
N ARG A 237 -10.55 28.62 18.70
CA ARG A 237 -9.65 27.46 18.73
C ARG A 237 -10.45 26.17 18.79
N ILE A 238 -10.03 25.16 18.01
CA ILE A 238 -10.55 23.79 18.06
C ILE A 238 -10.08 23.10 19.34
N VAL A 239 -8.81 23.36 19.71
CA VAL A 239 -8.17 22.88 20.94
C VAL A 239 -7.54 24.08 21.64
N GLU A 240 -7.73 24.22 22.93
CA GLU A 240 -7.26 25.40 23.66
C GLU A 240 -5.75 25.56 23.72
N GLU A 241 -5.03 24.43 23.74
CA GLU A 241 -3.59 24.36 23.96
C GLU A 241 -2.75 24.83 22.77
N MET A 242 -3.35 24.90 21.57
CA MET A 242 -2.60 25.28 20.37
C MET A 242 -3.44 26.03 19.32
N SER A 243 -2.76 26.73 18.42
CA SER A 243 -3.43 27.35 17.27
C SER A 243 -3.95 26.32 16.28
N ASN A 244 -5.03 26.64 15.58
CA ASN A 244 -5.63 25.71 14.59
C ASN A 244 -4.65 25.34 13.46
N ALA A 245 -3.79 26.26 13.05
CA ALA A 245 -2.73 25.96 12.06
C ALA A 245 -1.73 24.94 12.61
N LYS A 246 -1.30 25.08 13.88
CA LYS A 246 -0.42 24.12 14.53
C LYS A 246 -1.12 22.77 14.72
N LEU A 247 -2.39 22.77 15.11
CA LEU A 247 -3.18 21.54 15.24
C LEU A 247 -3.22 20.76 13.93
N ILE A 248 -3.58 21.43 12.82
CA ILE A 248 -3.62 20.79 11.50
C ILE A 248 -2.24 20.25 11.09
N TRP A 249 -1.18 21.00 11.39
CA TRP A 249 0.18 20.54 11.12
C TRP A 249 0.58 19.30 11.93
N VAL A 250 0.28 19.30 13.24
CA VAL A 250 0.54 18.15 14.12
C VAL A 250 -0.26 16.94 13.69
N GLU A 251 -1.56 17.12 13.41
CA GLU A 251 -2.40 16.04 12.88
C GLU A 251 -1.85 15.49 11.54
N PHE A 252 -1.32 16.34 10.68
CA PHE A 252 -0.69 15.90 9.44
C PHE A 252 0.62 15.14 9.64
N THR A 253 1.48 15.57 10.56
CA THR A 253 2.84 15.04 10.70
C THR A 253 2.97 13.96 11.76
N GLU A 254 2.22 14.06 12.86
CA GLU A 254 2.41 13.26 14.07
C GLU A 254 1.25 12.32 14.37
N ASN A 255 0.12 12.42 13.61
CA ASN A 255 -1.01 11.51 13.81
C ASN A 255 -0.57 10.06 13.65
N GLU A 256 -0.82 9.24 14.66
CA GLU A 256 -0.37 7.85 14.73
C GLU A 256 -0.97 6.97 13.63
N LEU A 257 -2.18 7.29 13.15
CA LEU A 257 -2.84 6.53 12.09
C LEU A 257 -2.15 6.72 10.72
N TRP A 258 -1.58 7.89 10.47
CA TRP A 258 -0.94 8.23 9.19
C TRP A 258 0.54 7.89 9.17
N GLN A 259 1.20 8.15 10.28
CA GLN A 259 2.65 8.00 10.44
C GLN A 259 3.47 8.76 9.38
N HIS A 260 2.97 9.89 8.87
CA HIS A 260 3.66 10.69 7.85
C HIS A 260 5.05 11.14 8.30
N GLY A 261 5.23 11.50 9.55
CA GLY A 261 6.54 11.81 10.12
C GLY A 261 7.51 10.64 9.96
N LYS A 262 7.07 9.42 10.28
CA LYS A 262 7.90 8.20 10.10
C LYS A 262 8.18 7.91 8.62
N ALA A 263 7.23 8.18 7.73
CA ALA A 263 7.43 8.01 6.29
C ALA A 263 8.51 8.94 5.74
N TRP A 264 8.56 10.19 6.22
CA TRP A 264 9.63 11.13 5.89
C TRP A 264 11.00 10.65 6.36
N TYR A 265 11.11 10.17 7.58
CA TYR A 265 12.36 9.60 8.10
C TYR A 265 12.78 8.36 7.30
N ALA A 266 11.87 7.44 7.01
CA ALA A 266 12.15 6.26 6.20
C ALA A 266 12.59 6.62 4.76
N LEU A 267 11.98 7.66 4.16
CA LEU A 267 12.39 8.17 2.85
C LEU A 267 13.82 8.74 2.90
N LEU A 268 14.12 9.57 3.91
CA LEU A 268 15.45 10.14 4.09
C LEU A 268 16.50 9.04 4.30
N GLU A 269 16.19 8.06 5.14
CA GLU A 269 17.07 6.91 5.40
C GLU A 269 17.34 6.11 4.11
N THR A 270 16.29 5.88 3.30
CA THR A 270 16.43 5.20 2.00
C THR A 270 17.35 5.97 1.06
N ILE A 271 17.21 7.30 0.98
CA ILE A 271 18.06 8.16 0.15
C ILE A 271 19.52 8.10 0.64
N ILE A 272 19.74 8.19 1.96
CA ILE A 272 21.08 8.10 2.55
C ILE A 272 21.70 6.73 2.26
N MET A 273 20.95 5.64 2.44
CA MET A 273 21.43 4.28 2.15
C MET A 273 21.80 4.11 0.67
N ALA A 274 20.95 4.60 -0.24
CA ALA A 274 21.24 4.58 -1.68
C ALA A 274 22.49 5.36 -2.04
N PHE A 275 22.66 6.56 -1.46
CA PHE A 275 23.84 7.39 -1.65
C PHE A 275 25.11 6.70 -1.11
N MET A 276 25.06 6.17 0.12
CA MET A 276 26.19 5.47 0.75
C MET A 276 26.53 4.20 -0.02
N GLY A 277 25.54 3.42 -0.45
CA GLY A 277 25.78 2.22 -1.28
C GLY A 277 26.46 2.56 -2.60
N THR A 278 26.05 3.63 -3.26
CA THR A 278 26.66 4.12 -4.50
C THR A 278 28.08 4.59 -4.25
N LEU A 279 28.32 5.34 -3.17
CA LEU A 279 29.66 5.84 -2.80
C LEU A 279 30.62 4.67 -2.52
N ILE A 280 30.19 3.68 -1.75
CA ILE A 280 30.98 2.47 -1.45
C ILE A 280 31.29 1.71 -2.75
N ALA A 281 30.28 1.50 -3.60
CA ALA A 281 30.47 0.84 -4.89
C ALA A 281 31.48 1.56 -5.79
N MET A 282 31.45 2.91 -5.79
CA MET A 282 32.45 3.73 -6.50
C MET A 282 33.86 3.58 -5.91
N LEU A 283 33.98 3.64 -4.57
CA LEU A 283 35.28 3.51 -3.90
C LEU A 283 35.92 2.13 -4.12
N VAL A 284 35.12 1.09 -4.18
CA VAL A 284 35.60 -0.28 -4.44
C VAL A 284 35.82 -0.53 -5.94
N GLY A 285 34.93 -0.05 -6.79
CA GLY A 285 34.99 -0.27 -8.23
C GLY A 285 36.06 0.57 -8.93
N PHE A 286 36.32 1.80 -8.47
CA PHE A 286 37.29 2.69 -9.10
C PHE A 286 38.74 2.17 -9.10
N PRO A 287 39.25 1.58 -7.99
CA PRO A 287 40.61 0.98 -8.00
C PRO A 287 40.69 -0.34 -8.77
N LEU A 288 39.54 -0.98 -9.11
CA LEU A 288 39.50 -2.26 -9.82
C LEU A 288 39.33 -2.07 -11.35
N ALA A 289 39.03 -0.85 -11.79
CA ALA A 289 38.87 -0.48 -13.21
C ALA A 289 40.17 0.09 -13.79
#